data_f49d74a591d58586ace87c00b144414c
#
_entry.id   f49d74a591d58586ace87c00b144414c
#
_cell.length_a   1.000
_cell.length_b   1.000
_cell.length_c   1.000
_cell.angle_alpha   90.00
_cell.angle_beta   90.00
_cell.angle_gamma   90.00
#
_symmetry.space_group_name_H-M   'P 1'
#
loop_
_entity.id
_entity.type
_entity.pdbx_description
1 polymer ?
#
loop_
_entity_poly.entity_id
_entity_poly.type
_entity_poly.pdbx_seq_one_letter_code
_entity_poly.pdbx_strand_id
1 'polypeptide(L)'
;MADYFSKWTLADICDLIADYPMASIISAGVTDCADISVSEMPMLLDLDADGQPVSLLGHFPLRNPHYAVLKEQPRAVFSFHGPNDYVSPSHAGKSDWAPTWNFATVRIVADVYFDDALTDEALERVVAHMERNQQDPWNLSALGARYEKLRRGVMGFRAQIRSVSGRFKLGQDESDVVFENILNQHGNEPLRQWMIRMRGRQ
;
A
#
# COMPACT_ATOMS: atom_id res chain seq x y z
N MET A 1 14.00 13.08 20.66
CA MET A 1 13.08 13.83 19.79
C MET A 1 11.90 12.94 19.53
N ALA A 2 10.66 13.34 19.84
CA ALA A 2 9.48 12.50 19.61
C ALA A 2 9.33 12.27 18.10
N ASP A 3 9.17 11.01 17.67
CA ASP A 3 8.92 10.70 16.27
C ASP A 3 7.41 10.87 15.97
N TYR A 4 7.02 12.09 15.64
CA TYR A 4 5.64 12.45 15.30
C TYR A 4 5.07 11.63 14.14
N PHE A 5 5.93 11.12 13.26
CA PHE A 5 5.54 10.49 12.00
C PHE A 5 5.27 8.98 12.14
N SER A 6 5.57 8.41 13.30
CA SER A 6 5.29 7.01 13.64
C SER A 6 4.09 6.83 14.58
N LYS A 7 3.34 7.91 14.87
CA LYS A 7 2.12 7.87 15.69
C LYS A 7 0.89 7.58 14.82
N TRP A 8 0.74 6.36 14.41
CA TRP A 8 -0.39 5.86 13.63
C TRP A 8 -1.21 4.86 14.44
N THR A 9 -2.43 4.58 13.98
CA THR A 9 -3.27 3.51 14.49
C THR A 9 -3.41 2.41 13.45
N LEU A 10 -3.90 1.25 13.88
CA LEU A 10 -4.19 0.16 12.98
C LEU A 10 -5.18 0.59 11.86
N ALA A 11 -6.20 1.39 12.20
CA ALA A 11 -7.13 1.93 11.23
C ALA A 11 -6.45 2.76 10.14
N ASP A 12 -5.38 3.52 10.47
CA ASP A 12 -4.64 4.28 9.46
C ASP A 12 -3.91 3.35 8.48
N ILE A 13 -3.37 2.24 8.97
CA ILE A 13 -2.72 1.22 8.13
C ILE A 13 -3.75 0.57 7.20
N CYS A 14 -4.89 0.12 7.76
CA CYS A 14 -5.95 -0.55 7.00
C CYS A 14 -6.51 0.36 5.91
N ASP A 15 -6.84 1.60 6.25
CA ASP A 15 -7.43 2.54 5.31
C ASP A 15 -6.44 2.94 4.21
N LEU A 16 -5.15 3.16 4.56
CA LEU A 16 -4.15 3.46 3.55
C LEU A 16 -4.00 2.31 2.54
N ILE A 17 -3.93 1.06 3.00
CA ILE A 17 -3.82 -0.10 2.10
C ILE A 17 -5.09 -0.28 1.28
N ALA A 18 -6.28 -0.05 1.87
CA ALA A 18 -7.54 -0.16 1.15
C ALA A 18 -7.70 0.90 0.05
N ASP A 19 -7.23 2.12 0.29
CA ASP A 19 -7.32 3.22 -0.69
C ASP A 19 -6.19 3.19 -1.71
N TYR A 20 -5.00 2.69 -1.31
CA TYR A 20 -3.79 2.60 -2.14
C TYR A 20 -3.24 1.16 -2.16
N PRO A 21 -3.97 0.22 -2.76
CA PRO A 21 -3.65 -1.21 -2.67
C PRO A 21 -2.44 -1.65 -3.49
N MET A 22 -1.90 -0.80 -4.38
CA MET A 22 -0.72 -1.13 -5.16
C MET A 22 0.52 -1.16 -4.27
N ALA A 23 1.14 -2.33 -4.12
CA ALA A 23 2.35 -2.52 -3.34
C ALA A 23 3.56 -2.78 -4.22
N SER A 24 4.69 -2.17 -3.89
CA SER A 24 6.01 -2.62 -4.35
C SER A 24 6.41 -3.82 -3.49
N ILE A 25 6.49 -5.00 -4.08
CA ILE A 25 6.98 -6.23 -3.47
C ILE A 25 8.49 -6.29 -3.71
N ILE A 26 9.27 -6.28 -2.65
CA ILE A 26 10.74 -6.19 -2.70
C ILE A 26 11.33 -7.37 -1.96
N SER A 27 12.20 -8.15 -2.62
CA SER A 27 12.94 -9.24 -1.99
C SER A 27 14.38 -9.30 -2.47
N ALA A 28 15.26 -9.90 -1.65
CA ALA A 28 16.64 -10.18 -2.04
C ALA A 28 16.71 -11.43 -2.91
N GLY A 29 17.69 -11.50 -3.78
CA GLY A 29 17.98 -12.69 -4.59
C GLY A 29 18.48 -13.86 -3.76
N VAL A 30 18.36 -15.07 -4.32
CA VAL A 30 18.72 -16.32 -3.64
C VAL A 30 20.24 -16.49 -3.50
N THR A 31 20.98 -16.13 -4.53
CA THR A 31 22.42 -16.38 -4.65
C THR A 31 23.29 -15.18 -4.31
N ASP A 32 22.76 -13.99 -4.46
CA ASP A 32 23.44 -12.72 -4.16
C ASP A 32 22.45 -11.76 -3.51
N CYS A 33 22.76 -11.29 -2.31
CA CYS A 33 21.97 -10.25 -1.61
C CYS A 33 22.00 -8.89 -2.35
N ALA A 34 22.87 -8.72 -3.34
CA ALA A 34 22.89 -7.56 -4.23
C ALA A 34 21.80 -7.64 -5.32
N ASP A 35 21.29 -8.85 -5.62
CA ASP A 35 20.16 -9.04 -6.53
C ASP A 35 18.85 -8.73 -5.80
N ILE A 36 18.30 -7.56 -6.08
CA ILE A 36 17.01 -7.14 -5.54
C ILE A 36 15.95 -7.27 -6.64
N SER A 37 14.92 -8.05 -6.37
CA SER A 37 13.73 -8.13 -7.21
C SER A 37 12.66 -7.19 -6.71
N VAL A 38 12.01 -6.47 -7.65
CA VAL A 38 10.88 -5.58 -7.35
C VAL A 38 9.74 -5.90 -8.32
N SER A 39 8.52 -5.97 -7.78
CA SER A 39 7.30 -6.14 -8.57
C SER A 39 6.16 -5.34 -7.97
N GLU A 40 5.34 -4.73 -8.84
CA GLU A 40 4.17 -3.95 -8.44
C GLU A 40 2.90 -4.80 -8.57
N MET A 41 2.18 -5.00 -7.46
CA MET A 41 0.96 -5.81 -7.43
C MET A 41 -0.10 -5.18 -6.52
N PRO A 42 -1.39 -5.22 -6.91
CA PRO A 42 -2.47 -4.88 -5.98
C PRO A 42 -2.60 -5.96 -4.92
N MET A 43 -2.65 -5.55 -3.66
CA MET A 43 -2.74 -6.43 -2.50
C MET A 43 -3.95 -6.09 -1.64
N LEU A 44 -4.58 -7.10 -1.09
CA LEU A 44 -5.65 -6.93 -0.11
C LEU A 44 -5.16 -7.35 1.28
N LEU A 45 -5.47 -6.56 2.29
CA LEU A 45 -5.15 -6.86 3.68
C LEU A 45 -6.25 -7.72 4.29
N ASP A 46 -5.87 -8.87 4.86
CA ASP A 46 -6.76 -9.70 5.67
C ASP A 46 -6.54 -9.41 7.15
N LEU A 47 -7.64 -9.32 7.88
CA LEU A 47 -7.68 -9.12 9.31
C LEU A 47 -8.22 -10.38 10.00
N ASP A 48 -7.78 -10.65 11.23
CA ASP A 48 -8.40 -11.68 12.07
C ASP A 48 -9.70 -11.19 12.74
N ALA A 49 -10.27 -12.02 13.62
CA ALA A 49 -11.49 -11.71 14.33
C ALA A 49 -11.36 -10.51 15.30
N ASP A 50 -10.13 -10.21 15.73
CA ASP A 50 -9.80 -9.08 16.61
C ASP A 50 -9.41 -7.82 15.80
N GLY A 51 -9.52 -7.88 14.48
CA GLY A 51 -9.20 -6.79 13.56
C GLY A 51 -7.70 -6.57 13.34
N GLN A 52 -6.83 -7.56 13.69
CA GLN A 52 -5.39 -7.43 13.50
C GLN A 52 -4.97 -7.89 12.10
N PRO A 53 -4.00 -7.23 11.47
CA PRO A 53 -3.45 -7.63 10.17
C PRO A 53 -2.75 -8.99 10.27
N VAL A 54 -3.23 -9.98 9.52
CA VAL A 54 -2.66 -11.34 9.52
C VAL A 54 -1.99 -11.72 8.21
N SER A 55 -2.54 -11.28 7.09
CA SER A 55 -1.97 -11.61 5.78
C SER A 55 -2.31 -10.58 4.71
N LEU A 56 -1.55 -10.63 3.61
CA LEU A 56 -1.89 -9.97 2.36
C LEU A 56 -2.29 -11.03 1.34
N LEU A 57 -3.37 -10.80 0.60
CA LEU A 57 -3.84 -11.64 -0.49
C LEU A 57 -3.62 -10.94 -1.84
N GLY A 58 -3.12 -11.69 -2.82
CA GLY A 58 -2.94 -11.19 -4.19
C GLY A 58 -2.70 -12.34 -5.16
N HIS A 59 -2.43 -12.00 -6.42
CA HIS A 59 -2.03 -12.96 -7.43
C HIS A 59 -0.79 -12.46 -8.18
N PHE A 60 0.04 -13.39 -8.64
CA PHE A 60 1.31 -13.13 -9.28
C PHE A 60 1.35 -13.68 -10.69
N PRO A 61 1.78 -12.93 -11.71
CA PRO A 61 1.98 -13.46 -13.05
C PRO A 61 3.08 -14.53 -13.06
N LEU A 62 2.79 -15.74 -13.56
CA LEU A 62 3.75 -16.84 -13.62
C LEU A 62 4.99 -16.55 -14.50
N ARG A 63 4.87 -15.57 -15.41
CA ARG A 63 5.95 -15.14 -16.28
C ARG A 63 6.89 -14.12 -15.63
N ASN A 64 6.51 -13.57 -14.47
CA ASN A 64 7.38 -12.62 -13.75
C ASN A 64 8.53 -13.39 -13.10
N PRO A 65 9.82 -13.05 -13.39
CA PRO A 65 10.95 -13.75 -12.79
C PRO A 65 10.96 -13.73 -11.25
N HIS A 66 10.41 -12.70 -10.65
CA HIS A 66 10.31 -12.56 -9.19
C HIS A 66 9.47 -13.68 -8.55
N TYR A 67 8.54 -14.31 -9.31
CA TYR A 67 7.80 -15.48 -8.85
C TYR A 67 8.72 -16.63 -8.41
N ALA A 68 9.74 -16.93 -9.21
CA ALA A 68 10.72 -17.99 -8.89
C ALA A 68 11.54 -17.64 -7.65
N VAL A 69 11.97 -16.38 -7.53
CA VAL A 69 12.71 -15.90 -6.35
C VAL A 69 11.88 -16.08 -5.07
N LEU A 70 10.63 -15.64 -5.08
CA LEU A 70 9.73 -15.72 -3.91
C LEU A 70 9.35 -17.16 -3.54
N LYS A 71 9.38 -18.10 -4.49
CA LYS A 71 9.20 -19.53 -4.17
C LYS A 71 10.36 -20.11 -3.37
N GLU A 72 11.57 -19.68 -3.62
CA GLU A 72 12.77 -20.15 -2.94
C GLU A 72 13.04 -19.37 -1.66
N GLN A 73 12.85 -18.05 -1.70
CA GLN A 73 12.99 -17.15 -0.58
C GLN A 73 11.70 -16.35 -0.35
N PRO A 74 10.78 -16.86 0.48
CA PRO A 74 9.44 -16.29 0.61
C PRO A 74 9.41 -14.92 1.30
N ARG A 75 10.51 -14.49 1.97
CA ARG A 75 10.55 -13.23 2.70
C ARG A 75 10.60 -12.04 1.76
N ALA A 76 9.59 -11.16 1.89
CA ALA A 76 9.53 -9.91 1.13
C ALA A 76 9.07 -8.73 2.00
N VAL A 77 9.38 -7.53 1.52
CA VAL A 77 8.82 -6.27 2.00
C VAL A 77 7.76 -5.81 1.01
N PHE A 78 6.57 -5.55 1.50
CA PHE A 78 5.47 -4.92 0.76
C PHE A 78 5.41 -3.44 1.16
N SER A 79 5.71 -2.54 0.23
CA SER A 79 5.69 -1.10 0.45
C SER A 79 4.49 -0.48 -0.24
N PHE A 80 3.58 0.07 0.55
CA PHE A 80 2.41 0.82 0.07
C PHE A 80 2.69 2.31 0.17
N HIS A 81 2.30 3.03 -0.87
CA HIS A 81 2.47 4.48 -0.95
C HIS A 81 1.11 5.14 -1.06
N GLY A 82 0.74 5.88 -0.03
CA GLY A 82 -0.42 6.74 -0.01
C GLY A 82 -0.19 8.08 -0.71
N PRO A 83 -1.03 9.08 -0.44
CA PRO A 83 -0.88 10.38 -1.06
C PRO A 83 0.43 11.02 -0.62
N ASN A 84 1.08 11.67 -1.56
CA ASN A 84 2.35 12.34 -1.33
C ASN A 84 2.49 13.53 -2.28
N ASP A 85 3.13 14.59 -1.83
CA ASP A 85 3.42 15.73 -2.68
C ASP A 85 4.46 16.66 -2.05
N TYR A 86 5.03 17.53 -2.90
CA TYR A 86 5.93 18.58 -2.53
C TYR A 86 5.17 19.74 -1.87
N VAL A 87 5.67 20.23 -0.75
CA VAL A 87 5.14 21.41 -0.05
C VAL A 87 6.09 22.58 -0.22
N SER A 88 5.65 23.57 -0.99
CA SER A 88 6.40 24.79 -1.27
C SER A 88 6.34 25.78 -0.10
N PRO A 89 7.36 26.64 0.11
CA PRO A 89 7.27 27.80 1.00
C PRO A 89 6.07 28.71 0.71
N SER A 90 5.62 28.81 -0.55
CA SER A 90 4.42 29.55 -0.91
C SER A 90 3.15 28.97 -0.26
N HIS A 91 3.05 27.63 -0.14
CA HIS A 91 1.94 26.98 0.56
C HIS A 91 1.98 27.27 2.06
N ALA A 92 3.18 27.38 2.66
CA ALA A 92 3.34 27.72 4.07
C ALA A 92 3.06 29.19 4.41
N GLY A 93 3.01 30.06 3.38
CA GLY A 93 2.83 31.50 3.55
C GLY A 93 4.03 32.19 4.17
N LYS A 94 5.25 31.61 4.05
CA LYS A 94 6.49 32.11 4.61
C LYS A 94 7.63 31.97 3.62
N SER A 95 8.41 33.04 3.42
CA SER A 95 9.56 33.04 2.51
C SER A 95 10.81 32.38 3.09
N ASP A 96 10.91 32.27 4.40
CA ASP A 96 12.03 31.69 5.16
C ASP A 96 11.76 30.25 5.64
N TRP A 97 10.63 29.64 5.22
CA TRP A 97 10.31 28.25 5.52
C TRP A 97 10.96 27.30 4.50
N ALA A 98 11.61 26.26 5.00
CA ALA A 98 12.27 25.28 4.13
C ALA A 98 11.23 24.37 3.44
N PRO A 99 11.32 24.17 2.11
CA PRO A 99 10.40 23.25 1.42
C PRO A 99 10.56 21.82 1.94
N THR A 100 9.48 21.07 1.85
CA THR A 100 9.47 19.68 2.29
C THR A 100 8.62 18.80 1.37
N TRP A 101 8.54 17.51 1.70
CA TRP A 101 7.64 16.56 1.08
C TRP A 101 6.74 15.94 2.15
N ASN A 102 5.42 16.02 1.96
CA ASN A 102 4.47 15.30 2.79
C ASN A 102 4.11 13.98 2.12
N PHE A 103 4.02 12.90 2.90
CA PHE A 103 3.73 11.57 2.41
C PHE A 103 3.21 10.64 3.51
N ALA A 104 2.49 9.59 3.08
CA ALA A 104 2.10 8.46 3.90
C ALA A 104 2.61 7.16 3.28
N THR A 105 3.29 6.33 4.06
CA THR A 105 3.77 5.01 3.60
C THR A 105 3.51 3.95 4.66
N VAL A 106 3.18 2.73 4.19
CA VAL A 106 3.09 1.54 5.03
C VAL A 106 4.04 0.49 4.47
N ARG A 107 4.81 -0.16 5.37
CA ARG A 107 5.67 -1.28 5.04
C ARG A 107 5.27 -2.50 5.84
N ILE A 108 5.10 -3.60 5.16
CA ILE A 108 4.78 -4.90 5.74
C ILE A 108 5.89 -5.87 5.36
N VAL A 109 6.50 -6.50 6.36
CA VAL A 109 7.39 -7.65 6.13
C VAL A 109 6.52 -8.90 6.24
N ALA A 110 6.56 -9.76 5.22
CA ALA A 110 5.75 -10.96 5.18
C ALA A 110 6.46 -12.12 4.46
N ASP A 111 6.00 -13.34 4.70
CA ASP A 111 6.43 -14.55 4.02
C ASP A 111 5.35 -14.98 3.01
N VAL A 112 5.73 -15.11 1.74
CA VAL A 112 4.85 -15.41 0.60
C VAL A 112 4.65 -16.91 0.44
N TYR A 113 3.39 -17.35 0.33
CA TYR A 113 2.98 -18.73 0.07
C TYR A 113 2.06 -18.78 -1.15
N PHE A 114 2.56 -19.36 -2.23
CA PHE A 114 1.79 -19.57 -3.46
C PHE A 114 0.95 -20.83 -3.36
N ASP A 115 -0.34 -20.71 -3.71
CA ASP A 115 -1.27 -21.83 -3.78
C ASP A 115 -2.26 -21.59 -4.91
N ASP A 116 -2.38 -22.59 -5.82
CA ASP A 116 -3.34 -22.51 -6.91
C ASP A 116 -4.80 -22.41 -6.42
N ALA A 117 -5.11 -23.01 -5.28
CA ALA A 117 -6.43 -22.92 -4.66
C ALA A 117 -6.82 -21.48 -4.25
N LEU A 118 -5.84 -20.59 -4.05
CA LEU A 118 -6.07 -19.18 -3.75
C LEU A 118 -6.29 -18.31 -5.00
N THR A 119 -6.07 -18.87 -6.21
CA THR A 119 -6.05 -18.04 -7.43
C THR A 119 -7.39 -17.41 -7.72
N ASP A 120 -8.47 -18.18 -7.65
CA ASP A 120 -9.82 -17.69 -7.92
C ASP A 120 -10.25 -16.66 -6.85
N GLU A 121 -10.03 -16.96 -5.56
CA GLU A 121 -10.29 -16.03 -4.46
C GLU A 121 -9.55 -14.71 -4.65
N ALA A 122 -8.25 -14.76 -4.98
CA ALA A 122 -7.44 -13.56 -5.16
C ALA A 122 -7.93 -12.70 -6.33
N LEU A 123 -8.24 -13.33 -7.47
CA LEU A 123 -8.77 -12.63 -8.64
C LEU A 123 -10.12 -11.97 -8.35
N GLU A 124 -11.07 -12.71 -7.75
CA GLU A 124 -12.40 -12.22 -7.43
C GLU A 124 -12.35 -11.06 -6.44
N ARG A 125 -11.62 -11.23 -5.34
CA ARG A 125 -11.55 -10.21 -4.28
C ARG A 125 -10.82 -8.95 -4.73
N VAL A 126 -9.71 -9.08 -5.49
CA VAL A 126 -8.99 -7.91 -6.02
C VAL A 126 -9.89 -7.12 -6.98
N VAL A 127 -10.57 -7.81 -7.92
CA VAL A 127 -11.50 -7.14 -8.83
C VAL A 127 -12.64 -6.47 -8.07
N ALA A 128 -13.31 -7.18 -7.16
CA ALA A 128 -14.39 -6.61 -6.36
C ALA A 128 -13.95 -5.38 -5.55
N HIS A 129 -12.73 -5.41 -5.00
CA HIS A 129 -12.17 -4.27 -4.28
C HIS A 129 -11.93 -3.07 -5.20
N MET A 130 -11.35 -3.27 -6.38
CA MET A 130 -11.06 -2.20 -7.34
C MET A 130 -12.34 -1.59 -7.93
N GLU A 131 -13.38 -2.41 -8.13
CA GLU A 131 -14.67 -2.00 -8.69
C GLU A 131 -15.66 -1.44 -7.64
N ARG A 132 -15.34 -1.50 -6.34
CA ARG A 132 -16.26 -1.18 -5.23
C ARG A 132 -16.95 0.18 -5.30
N ASN A 133 -16.32 1.15 -5.98
CA ASN A 133 -16.82 2.52 -6.09
C ASN A 133 -17.42 2.83 -7.48
N GLN A 134 -17.50 1.83 -8.38
CA GLN A 134 -18.11 2.00 -9.69
C GLN A 134 -19.64 1.91 -9.57
N GLN A 135 -20.35 2.69 -10.39
CA GLN A 135 -21.82 2.68 -10.42
C GLN A 135 -22.37 1.33 -10.93
N ASP A 136 -21.65 0.67 -11.84
CA ASP A 136 -21.95 -0.66 -12.38
C ASP A 136 -20.66 -1.50 -12.27
N PRO A 137 -20.43 -2.17 -11.14
CA PRO A 137 -19.19 -2.89 -10.90
C PRO A 137 -18.99 -4.05 -11.87
N TRP A 138 -17.88 -4.05 -12.56
CA TRP A 138 -17.49 -5.17 -13.40
C TRP A 138 -17.09 -6.38 -12.56
N ASN A 139 -17.35 -7.60 -13.04
CA ASN A 139 -16.95 -8.83 -12.36
C ASN A 139 -16.38 -9.88 -13.34
N LEU A 140 -15.69 -10.89 -12.82
CA LEU A 140 -14.97 -11.88 -13.60
C LEU A 140 -15.87 -12.75 -14.50
N SER A 141 -17.15 -12.89 -14.17
CA SER A 141 -18.09 -13.68 -14.99
C SER A 141 -18.27 -13.12 -16.41
N ALA A 142 -18.03 -11.81 -16.59
CA ALA A 142 -18.06 -11.15 -17.90
C ALA A 142 -16.98 -11.67 -18.87
N LEU A 143 -15.93 -12.33 -18.36
CA LEU A 143 -14.89 -12.95 -19.20
C LEU A 143 -15.39 -14.22 -19.93
N GLY A 144 -16.41 -14.88 -19.41
CA GLY A 144 -16.92 -16.14 -19.98
C GLY A 144 -15.79 -17.16 -20.21
N ALA A 145 -15.74 -17.77 -21.37
CA ALA A 145 -14.73 -18.78 -21.70
C ALA A 145 -13.26 -18.28 -21.69
N ARG A 146 -13.04 -16.98 -21.67
CA ARG A 146 -11.68 -16.41 -21.59
C ARG A 146 -11.09 -16.52 -20.18
N TYR A 147 -11.91 -16.65 -19.15
CA TYR A 147 -11.47 -16.70 -17.75
C TYR A 147 -10.42 -17.80 -17.55
N GLU A 148 -10.72 -19.03 -17.94
CA GLU A 148 -9.82 -20.18 -17.79
C GLU A 148 -8.43 -19.95 -18.42
N LYS A 149 -8.40 -19.30 -19.58
CA LYS A 149 -7.15 -19.00 -20.27
C LYS A 149 -6.31 -17.98 -19.50
N LEU A 150 -6.94 -16.95 -18.95
CA LEU A 150 -6.26 -15.87 -18.21
C LEU A 150 -5.83 -16.37 -16.83
N ARG A 151 -6.68 -17.12 -16.14
CA ARG A 151 -6.41 -17.70 -14.82
C ARG A 151 -5.13 -18.56 -14.82
N ARG A 152 -4.91 -19.36 -15.88
CA ARG A 152 -3.69 -20.18 -16.02
C ARG A 152 -2.39 -19.38 -16.12
N GLY A 153 -2.45 -18.09 -16.35
CA GLY A 153 -1.28 -17.19 -16.44
C GLY A 153 -0.82 -16.62 -15.12
N VAL A 154 -1.59 -16.84 -14.04
CA VAL A 154 -1.33 -16.26 -12.72
C VAL A 154 -1.42 -17.32 -11.62
N MET A 155 -0.85 -17.00 -10.46
CA MET A 155 -0.86 -17.83 -9.26
C MET A 155 -1.31 -16.99 -8.08
N GLY A 156 -2.35 -17.43 -7.37
CA GLY A 156 -2.77 -16.82 -6.12
C GLY A 156 -1.71 -17.01 -5.04
N PHE A 157 -1.60 -16.07 -4.14
CA PHE A 157 -0.72 -16.18 -2.99
C PHE A 157 -1.27 -15.45 -1.78
N ARG A 158 -0.83 -15.92 -0.62
CA ARG A 158 -1.02 -15.26 0.65
C ARG A 158 0.34 -14.97 1.27
N ALA A 159 0.55 -13.73 1.72
CA ALA A 159 1.77 -13.33 2.40
C ALA A 159 1.48 -13.16 3.90
N GLN A 160 2.01 -14.07 4.72
CA GLN A 160 1.84 -14.05 6.18
C GLN A 160 2.64 -12.92 6.80
N ILE A 161 1.96 -12.01 7.50
CA ILE A 161 2.56 -10.80 8.07
C ILE A 161 3.46 -11.15 9.26
N ARG A 162 4.66 -10.57 9.27
CA ARG A 162 5.65 -10.66 10.36
C ARG A 162 5.75 -9.36 11.13
N SER A 163 5.69 -8.24 10.41
CA SER A 163 5.68 -6.92 11.04
C SER A 163 5.04 -5.89 10.14
N VAL A 164 4.45 -4.87 10.78
CA VAL A 164 3.84 -3.71 10.12
C VAL A 164 4.53 -2.46 10.66
N SER A 165 4.83 -1.52 9.78
CA SER A 165 5.31 -0.20 10.15
C SER A 165 4.72 0.86 9.23
N GLY A 166 4.43 2.03 9.78
CA GLY A 166 3.91 3.18 9.04
C GLY A 166 4.77 4.42 9.25
N ARG A 167 4.84 5.25 8.24
CA ARG A 167 5.42 6.59 8.35
C ARG A 167 4.51 7.59 7.66
N PHE A 168 3.94 8.48 8.46
CA PHE A 168 2.95 9.47 8.06
C PHE A 168 3.51 10.86 8.33
N LYS A 169 4.36 11.36 7.42
CA LYS A 169 4.90 12.73 7.49
C LYS A 169 3.93 13.64 6.76
N LEU A 170 3.04 14.28 7.52
CA LEU A 170 1.88 15.01 7.01
C LEU A 170 1.70 16.38 7.68
N GLY A 171 2.81 16.99 8.12
CA GLY A 171 2.82 18.33 8.70
C GLY A 171 2.41 18.37 10.19
N GLN A 172 2.48 17.25 10.90
CA GLN A 172 2.14 17.21 12.35
C GLN A 172 3.07 18.08 13.21
N ASP A 173 4.29 18.31 12.74
CA ASP A 173 5.33 19.10 13.40
C ASP A 173 5.25 20.60 13.07
N GLU A 174 4.35 21.02 12.17
CA GLU A 174 4.18 22.41 11.80
C GLU A 174 3.35 23.19 12.85
N SER A 175 3.58 24.51 12.93
CA SER A 175 2.68 25.39 13.69
C SER A 175 1.27 25.41 13.06
N ASP A 176 0.23 25.71 13.86
CA ASP A 176 -1.15 25.74 13.37
C ASP A 176 -1.31 26.69 12.18
N VAL A 177 -0.69 27.84 12.20
CA VAL A 177 -0.76 28.84 11.11
C VAL A 177 -0.15 28.30 9.82
N VAL A 178 1.01 27.64 9.88
CA VAL A 178 1.66 27.03 8.71
C VAL A 178 0.84 25.86 8.19
N PHE A 179 0.36 25.01 9.08
CA PHE A 179 -0.48 23.87 8.73
C PHE A 179 -1.75 24.29 7.98
N GLU A 180 -2.49 25.26 8.50
CA GLU A 180 -3.70 25.81 7.87
C GLU A 180 -3.40 26.48 6.53
N ASN A 181 -2.29 27.22 6.40
CA ASN A 181 -1.88 27.78 5.13
C ASN A 181 -1.63 26.69 4.08
N ILE A 182 -0.93 25.61 4.45
CA ILE A 182 -0.67 24.47 3.55
C ILE A 182 -2.00 23.83 3.14
N LEU A 183 -2.92 23.57 4.06
CA LEU A 183 -4.23 22.99 3.75
C LEU A 183 -5.02 23.85 2.77
N ASN A 184 -4.99 25.17 2.91
CA ASN A 184 -5.75 26.09 2.07
C ASN A 184 -5.14 26.30 0.67
N GLN A 185 -3.81 26.17 0.55
CA GLN A 185 -3.07 26.50 -0.67
C GLN A 185 -2.69 25.27 -1.51
N HIS A 186 -2.61 24.09 -0.88
CA HIS A 186 -2.17 22.85 -1.56
C HIS A 186 -3.30 22.22 -2.38
N GLY A 187 -3.04 21.96 -3.66
CA GLY A 187 -4.06 21.46 -4.60
C GLY A 187 -4.36 19.94 -4.49
N ASN A 188 -3.54 19.16 -3.75
CA ASN A 188 -3.70 17.71 -3.65
C ASN A 188 -4.71 17.36 -2.54
N GLU A 189 -5.97 17.16 -2.92
CA GLU A 189 -7.05 16.87 -1.97
C GLU A 189 -6.85 15.58 -1.17
N PRO A 190 -6.46 14.43 -1.75
CA PRO A 190 -6.16 13.24 -0.96
C PRO A 190 -5.09 13.46 0.11
N LEU A 191 -4.03 14.22 -0.20
CA LEU A 191 -2.98 14.56 0.76
C LEU A 191 -3.55 15.41 1.91
N ARG A 192 -4.36 16.43 1.60
CA ARG A 192 -4.99 17.31 2.59
C ARG A 192 -5.87 16.53 3.57
N GLN A 193 -6.67 15.56 3.07
CA GLN A 193 -7.51 14.69 3.90
C GLN A 193 -6.66 13.89 4.91
N TRP A 194 -5.56 13.31 4.46
CA TRP A 194 -4.65 12.60 5.34
C TRP A 194 -3.90 13.52 6.31
N MET A 195 -3.55 14.74 5.91
CA MET A 195 -2.97 15.76 6.80
C MET A 195 -3.94 16.09 7.95
N ILE A 196 -5.22 16.35 7.65
CA ILE A 196 -6.27 16.62 8.65
C ILE A 196 -6.40 15.44 9.60
N ARG A 197 -6.50 14.22 9.06
CA ARG A 197 -6.64 12.98 9.84
C ARG A 197 -5.49 12.80 10.85
N MET A 198 -4.27 13.14 10.46
CA MET A 198 -3.08 12.92 11.28
C MET A 198 -2.76 14.07 12.23
N ARG A 199 -3.33 15.26 12.04
CA ARG A 199 -3.07 16.44 12.87
C ARG A 199 -3.38 16.23 14.35
N GLY A 200 -4.45 15.53 14.67
CA GLY A 200 -4.88 15.26 16.05
C GLY A 200 -4.04 14.19 16.79
N ARG A 201 -2.96 13.67 16.18
CA ARG A 201 -2.14 12.58 16.72
C ARG A 201 -0.74 13.01 17.17
N GLN A 202 -0.63 14.22 17.70
CA GLN A 202 0.62 14.76 18.25
C GLN A 202 1.03 14.10 19.56
#